data_115295d0bd437d37bbb7d60acbc21e5c
#
_entry.id   115295d0bd437d37bbb7d60acbc21e5c
#
_cell.length_a   1.000
_cell.length_b   1.000
_cell.length_c   1.000
_cell.angle_alpha   90.00
_cell.angle_beta   90.00
_cell.angle_gamma   90.00
#
_symmetry.space_group_name_H-M   'P 1'
#
loop_
_entity.id
_entity.type
_entity.pdbx_description
1 polymer ?
#
loop_
_entity_poly.entity_id
_entity_poly.type
_entity_poly.pdbx_seq_one_letter_code
_entity_poly.pdbx_strand_id
1 'polypeptide(L)'
;MYEIVYTKKAVKDILLLKAAKLDEKAKALIELVREDPYKTPPRYETLQGDMAGAISRRINIKHRFVYEVQEEIKTVKIISMCSRYDI
;
A
#
# COMPACT_ATOMS: atom_id res chain seq x y z
N MET A 1 -7.53 11.64 -10.35
CA MET A 1 -7.14 10.23 -10.20
C MET A 1 -5.62 10.11 -10.23
N TYR A 2 -5.06 9.28 -9.40
CA TYR A 2 -3.62 9.12 -9.31
C TYR A 2 -3.15 7.95 -10.16
N GLU A 3 -1.92 8.05 -10.65
CA GLU A 3 -1.29 6.96 -11.35
C GLU A 3 -0.65 6.01 -10.34
N ILE A 4 -0.72 4.71 -10.59
CA ILE A 4 -0.18 3.72 -9.65
C ILE A 4 1.07 3.10 -10.26
N VAL A 5 2.17 3.14 -9.51
CA VAL A 5 3.41 2.47 -9.91
C VAL A 5 3.83 1.52 -8.78
N TYR A 6 4.60 0.50 -9.13
CA TYR A 6 4.95 -0.57 -8.19
C TYR A 6 6.46 -0.74 -8.13
N THR A 7 6.97 -0.98 -6.90
CA THR A 7 8.36 -1.40 -6.74
C THR A 7 8.47 -2.88 -7.07
N LYS A 8 9.69 -3.36 -7.23
CA LYS A 8 9.93 -4.78 -7.46
C LYS A 8 9.39 -5.61 -6.28
N LYS A 9 9.58 -5.11 -5.08
CA LYS A 9 9.07 -5.80 -3.89
C LYS A 9 7.56 -5.88 -3.91
N ALA A 10 6.89 -4.80 -4.29
CA ALA A 10 5.43 -4.79 -4.36
C ALA A 10 4.92 -5.82 -5.38
N VAL A 11 5.60 -5.93 -6.51
CA VAL A 11 5.21 -6.93 -7.53
C VAL A 11 5.35 -8.33 -6.99
N LYS A 12 6.44 -8.62 -6.27
CA LYS A 12 6.61 -9.92 -5.64
C LYS A 12 5.56 -10.18 -4.58
N ASP A 13 5.22 -9.14 -3.82
CA ASP A 13 4.24 -9.26 -2.76
C ASP A 13 2.86 -9.61 -3.28
N ILE A 14 2.53 -9.19 -4.50
CA ILE A 14 1.26 -9.55 -5.12
C ILE A 14 1.10 -11.05 -5.19
N LEU A 15 2.16 -11.75 -5.54
CA LEU A 15 2.13 -13.21 -5.63
C LEU A 15 1.89 -13.84 -4.26
N LEU A 16 2.52 -13.27 -3.22
CA LEU A 16 2.33 -13.76 -1.86
C LEU A 16 0.89 -13.52 -1.38
N LEU A 17 0.34 -12.36 -1.70
CA LEU A 17 -1.04 -12.05 -1.34
C LEU A 17 -2.02 -12.97 -2.05
N LYS A 18 -1.73 -13.28 -3.30
CA LYS A 18 -2.57 -14.20 -4.06
C LYS A 18 -2.57 -15.58 -3.42
N ALA A 19 -1.40 -16.06 -3.01
CA ALA A 19 -1.28 -17.34 -2.32
C ALA A 19 -2.03 -17.34 -0.98
N ALA A 20 -2.09 -16.19 -0.32
CA ALA A 20 -2.81 -16.05 0.95
C ALA A 20 -4.28 -15.69 0.76
N LYS A 21 -4.74 -15.60 -0.49
CA LYS A 21 -6.12 -15.24 -0.84
C LYS A 21 -6.50 -13.84 -0.36
N LEU A 22 -5.54 -12.95 -0.35
CA LEU A 22 -5.73 -11.56 0.05
C LEU A 22 -5.65 -10.59 -1.12
N ASP A 23 -5.52 -11.10 -2.33
CA ASP A 23 -5.36 -10.27 -3.53
C ASP A 23 -6.59 -9.40 -3.78
N GLU A 24 -7.78 -9.89 -3.49
CA GLU A 24 -8.99 -9.10 -3.68
C GLU A 24 -9.01 -7.89 -2.75
N LYS A 25 -8.61 -8.08 -1.49
CA LYS A 25 -8.54 -6.99 -0.53
C LYS A 25 -7.48 -5.97 -0.95
N ALA A 26 -6.33 -6.45 -1.40
CA ALA A 26 -5.27 -5.57 -1.85
C ALA A 26 -5.71 -4.78 -3.08
N LYS A 27 -6.40 -5.43 -4.00
CA LYS A 27 -6.90 -4.77 -5.20
C LYS A 27 -7.89 -3.66 -4.84
N ALA A 28 -8.77 -3.91 -3.89
CA ALA A 28 -9.73 -2.91 -3.44
C ALA A 28 -9.01 -1.70 -2.84
N LEU A 29 -7.94 -1.93 -2.08
CA LEU A 29 -7.16 -0.84 -1.51
C LEU A 29 -6.43 -0.04 -2.59
N ILE A 30 -5.92 -0.71 -3.60
CA ILE A 30 -5.25 -0.05 -4.72
C ILE A 30 -6.23 0.88 -5.43
N GLU A 31 -7.44 0.43 -5.68
CA GLU A 31 -8.45 1.25 -6.34
C GLU A 31 -8.86 2.43 -5.46
N LEU A 32 -8.95 2.21 -4.17
CA LEU A 32 -9.28 3.27 -3.23
C LEU A 32 -8.22 4.37 -3.23
N VAL A 33 -6.93 3.99 -3.14
CA VAL A 33 -5.86 4.99 -3.12
C VAL A 33 -5.64 5.64 -4.47
N ARG A 34 -6.02 4.99 -5.55
CA ARG A 34 -5.97 5.59 -6.87
C ARG A 34 -6.89 6.80 -6.95
N GLU A 35 -8.06 6.70 -6.34
CA GLU A 35 -9.00 7.81 -6.32
C GLU A 35 -8.61 8.86 -5.30
N ASP A 36 -8.27 8.42 -4.09
CA ASP A 36 -7.91 9.33 -3.01
C ASP A 36 -7.00 8.59 -2.03
N PRO A 37 -5.70 8.84 -2.07
CA PRO A 37 -4.76 8.13 -1.20
C PRO A 37 -4.93 8.44 0.28
N TYR A 38 -5.73 9.44 0.61
CA TYR A 38 -5.95 9.84 2.01
C TYR A 38 -7.35 9.53 2.50
N LYS A 39 -8.13 8.82 1.70
CA LYS A 39 -9.52 8.53 2.04
C LYS A 39 -9.64 7.60 3.25
N THR A 40 -10.56 7.90 4.14
CA THR A 40 -10.91 7.04 5.27
C THR A 40 -12.40 6.78 5.24
N PRO A 41 -12.90 5.65 5.77
CA PRO A 41 -12.15 4.45 6.02
C PRO A 41 -11.62 3.80 4.75
N PRO A 42 -10.68 2.85 4.83
CA PRO A 42 -10.07 2.35 6.05
C PRO A 42 -9.03 3.31 6.61
N ARG A 43 -8.72 3.12 7.88
CA ARG A 43 -7.75 3.93 8.57
C ARG A 43 -6.35 3.72 8.02
N TYR A 44 -5.53 4.75 8.05
CA TYR A 44 -4.13 4.63 7.65
C TYR A 44 -3.22 5.28 8.70
N GLU A 45 -1.94 4.95 8.63
CA GLU A 45 -0.93 5.52 9.52
C GLU A 45 0.22 6.07 8.69
N THR A 46 0.77 7.19 9.14
CA THR A 46 1.96 7.76 8.51
C THR A 46 3.17 7.15 9.20
N LEU A 47 4.10 6.66 8.40
CA LEU A 47 5.30 6.02 8.94
C LEU A 47 6.38 7.06 9.26
N GLN A 48 7.28 6.69 10.17
CA GLN A 48 8.37 7.56 10.59
C GLN A 48 9.69 6.81 10.44
N GLY A 49 10.80 7.49 10.76
CA GLY A 49 12.11 6.90 10.62
C GLY A 49 12.51 6.80 9.16
N ASP A 50 13.09 5.69 8.77
CA ASP A 50 13.58 5.48 7.41
C ASP A 50 12.46 5.50 6.37
N MET A 51 11.24 5.28 6.80
CA MET A 51 10.08 5.27 5.92
C MET A 51 9.25 6.53 6.07
N ALA A 52 9.85 7.61 6.57
CA ALA A 52 9.12 8.85 6.80
C ALA A 52 8.44 9.34 5.52
N GLY A 53 7.17 9.70 5.64
CA GLY A 53 6.38 10.16 4.52
C GLY A 53 5.59 9.07 3.83
N ALA A 54 5.89 7.81 4.11
CA ALA A 54 5.12 6.70 3.57
C ALA A 54 3.85 6.49 4.41
N ILE A 55 2.84 5.91 3.79
CA ILE A 55 1.56 5.65 4.43
C ILE A 55 1.34 4.14 4.47
N SER A 56 0.85 3.66 5.60
CA SER A 56 0.57 2.25 5.79
C SER A 56 -0.90 2.04 6.05
N ARG A 57 -1.50 1.13 5.31
CA ARG A 57 -2.87 0.67 5.57
C ARG A 57 -2.84 -0.82 5.85
N ARG A 58 -3.74 -1.26 6.69
CA ARG A 58 -3.81 -2.67 7.06
C ARG A 58 -4.62 -3.43 6.03
N ILE A 59 -4.04 -4.50 5.47
CA ILE A 59 -4.79 -5.42 4.61
C ILE A 59 -5.51 -6.42 5.51
N ASN A 60 -4.78 -6.96 6.48
CA ASN A 60 -5.34 -7.78 7.55
C ASN A 60 -4.44 -7.64 8.77
N ILE A 61 -4.59 -8.51 9.75
CA ILE A 61 -3.79 -8.43 10.98
C ILE A 61 -2.28 -8.50 10.71
N LYS A 62 -1.88 -9.31 9.73
CA LYS A 62 -0.46 -9.59 9.47
C LYS A 62 0.14 -8.80 8.32
N HIS A 63 -0.67 -8.37 7.37
CA HIS A 63 -0.17 -7.77 6.15
C HIS A 63 -0.54 -6.31 6.05
N ARG A 64 0.42 -5.50 5.60
CA ARG A 64 0.22 -4.07 5.44
C ARG A 64 0.51 -3.65 4.01
N PHE A 65 -0.22 -2.66 3.58
CA PHE A 65 -0.10 -2.04 2.27
C PHE A 65 0.60 -0.71 2.48
N VAL A 66 1.84 -0.60 2.01
CA VAL A 66 2.67 0.59 2.22
C VAL A 66 2.88 1.30 0.90
N TYR A 67 2.62 2.60 0.89
CA TYR A 67 2.75 3.39 -0.33
C TYR A 67 3.20 4.81 -0.01
N GLU A 68 3.65 5.49 -1.05
CA GLU A 68 4.11 6.86 -0.96
C GLU A 68 3.36 7.68 -2.00
N VAL A 69 2.91 8.88 -1.63
CA VAL A 69 2.18 9.76 -2.53
C VAL A 69 3.11 10.83 -3.05
N GLN A 70 3.22 10.94 -4.36
CA GLN A 70 4.02 11.96 -5.02
C GLN A 70 3.07 12.96 -5.66
N GLU A 71 2.69 13.97 -4.87
CA GLU A 71 1.65 14.92 -5.27
C GLU A 71 2.01 15.71 -6.52
N GLU A 72 3.27 16.03 -6.71
CA GLU A 72 3.70 16.85 -7.83
C GLU A 72 3.37 16.21 -9.17
N ILE A 73 3.42 14.91 -9.22
CA ILE A 73 3.13 14.17 -10.45
C ILE A 73 1.90 13.30 -10.33
N LYS A 74 1.13 13.49 -9.25
CA LYS A 74 -0.11 12.74 -9.01
C LYS A 74 0.07 11.23 -9.17
N THR A 75 1.08 10.72 -8.50
CA THR A 75 1.43 9.31 -8.58
C THR A 75 1.48 8.70 -7.19
N VAL A 76 0.99 7.47 -7.06
CA VAL A 76 1.10 6.67 -5.85
C VAL A 76 2.06 5.53 -6.15
N LYS A 77 3.15 5.49 -5.39
CA LYS A 77 4.15 4.43 -5.52
C LYS A 77 3.90 3.38 -4.46
N ILE A 78 3.53 2.18 -4.88
CA ILE A 78 3.29 1.08 -3.96
C ILE A 78 4.64 0.48 -3.60
N ILE A 79 5.02 0.60 -2.33
CA ILE A 79 6.34 0.17 -1.86
C ILE A 79 6.32 -1.31 -1.50
N SER A 80 5.29 -1.73 -0.77
CA SER A 80 5.17 -3.14 -0.40
C SER A 80 3.71 -3.43 -0.08
N MET A 81 3.31 -4.69 -0.19
CA MET A 81 1.95 -5.09 0.07
C MET A 81 1.84 -6.28 1.02
N CYS A 82 2.96 -6.84 1.40
CA CYS A 82 2.97 -7.98 2.29
C CYS A 82 4.13 -7.79 3.26
N SER A 83 4.20 -6.60 3.86
CA SER A 83 5.29 -6.37 4.77
C SER A 83 4.86 -6.77 6.16
N ARG A 84 5.69 -7.56 6.77
CA ARG A 84 5.56 -7.87 8.16
C ARG A 84 6.38 -6.87 8.91
N TYR A 85 5.72 -6.17 9.77
CA TYR A 85 6.44 -5.43 10.79
C TYR A 85 6.56 -6.30 12.01
N ASP A 86 7.17 -7.44 11.84
CA ASP A 86 7.57 -8.12 13.02
C ASP A 86 8.91 -7.67 13.31
N ILE A 87 9.01 -7.00 14.20
CA ILE A 87 10.29 -6.68 14.67
C ILE A 87 10.56 -7.50 15.88
#